data_3605780aac392cefa47d8550ec6cf327
#
_entry.id   3605780aac392cefa47d8550ec6cf327
#
_cell.length_a   1.000
_cell.length_b   1.000
_cell.length_c   1.000
_cell.angle_alpha   90.00
_cell.angle_beta   90.00
_cell.angle_gamma   90.00
#
_symmetry.space_group_name_H-M   'P 1'
#
loop_
_entity.id
_entity.type
_entity.pdbx_description
1 polymer ?
#
loop_
_entity_poly.entity_id
_entity_poly.type
_entity_poly.pdbx_seq_one_letter_code
_entity_poly.pdbx_strand_id
1 'polypeptide(L)'
;EPFIFTVNVPVPPTVTLGDYRKIRIPLVVEPVTEQMLKNALENTFDEHTTLQELDEPRPAQHGDQVEIRLRTRLVEDTNTETSAEAEDVSASATETPAEAAEAANEADQDNNADDSKSQWSEEVVVLEPHRLAKGLYDGLVGMNIGEKKTIVSVVPDDHPDESARGKKIIFDVELLGIKHRIVPSQEELLALENFNGTFDEFREFVRSELEELEQRRAEQEQLNAFIERLVEQVTFDIPDVMIRNAAESMLQEQGQQFARYGITLDQVLQYRGVTRDQAIEELLPEAEKQVKVTLALSEVIKQERITVSPEEIEAEIKNLLERYEEQQRPQVEKTLRGQLLSSVANIVLDKKLRARIKAIASGELDEEAASPVVADDAPETHTTSTTHDESAAGADASAGADSGSAVEATAPGEPVSRSTTE
;
A
#
# COMPACT_ATOMS: atom_id res chain seq x y z
N GLU A 1 -1.75 -20.76 -57.20
CA GLU A 1 -2.73 -19.94 -56.43
C GLU A 1 -1.97 -18.89 -55.68
N PRO A 2 -2.36 -17.59 -55.69
CA PRO A 2 -1.70 -16.55 -54.94
C PRO A 2 -1.95 -16.75 -53.43
N PHE A 3 -0.91 -16.70 -52.63
CA PHE A 3 -1.03 -16.66 -51.19
C PHE A 3 -1.57 -15.28 -50.77
N ILE A 4 -2.76 -15.25 -50.17
CA ILE A 4 -3.36 -14.07 -49.60
C ILE A 4 -3.22 -14.20 -48.08
N PHE A 5 -2.54 -13.26 -47.44
CA PHE A 5 -2.47 -13.18 -45.97
C PHE A 5 -2.91 -11.79 -45.52
N THR A 6 -3.61 -11.74 -44.42
CA THR A 6 -4.03 -10.51 -43.78
C THR A 6 -3.12 -10.28 -42.54
N VAL A 7 -2.53 -9.11 -42.49
CA VAL A 7 -1.70 -8.70 -41.34
C VAL A 7 -2.46 -7.62 -40.57
N ASN A 8 -2.75 -7.85 -39.32
CA ASN A 8 -3.25 -6.83 -38.40
C ASN A 8 -2.03 -6.11 -37.76
N VAL A 9 -1.86 -4.85 -38.14
CA VAL A 9 -0.84 -4.00 -37.55
C VAL A 9 -1.50 -3.08 -36.52
N PRO A 10 -1.19 -3.20 -35.21
CA PRO A 10 -1.75 -2.28 -34.24
C PRO A 10 -1.21 -0.85 -34.48
N VAL A 11 -2.13 0.10 -34.54
CA VAL A 11 -1.81 1.53 -34.69
C VAL A 11 -1.57 2.10 -33.30
N PRO A 12 -0.68 3.11 -33.11
CA PRO A 12 -0.54 3.79 -31.85
C PRO A 12 -1.89 4.31 -31.31
N PRO A 13 -2.13 4.20 -30.00
CA PRO A 13 -3.40 4.66 -29.41
C PRO A 13 -3.57 6.16 -29.58
N THR A 14 -4.79 6.60 -29.87
CA THR A 14 -5.16 8.02 -29.90
C THR A 14 -5.92 8.38 -28.64
N VAL A 15 -5.51 9.50 -28.03
CA VAL A 15 -6.09 10.01 -26.79
C VAL A 15 -6.49 11.46 -27.00
N THR A 16 -7.75 11.76 -26.76
CA THR A 16 -8.24 13.15 -26.82
C THR A 16 -8.69 13.56 -25.44
N LEU A 17 -7.91 14.46 -24.81
CA LEU A 17 -8.25 15.02 -23.51
C LEU A 17 -9.43 16.00 -23.67
N GLY A 18 -10.37 15.92 -22.73
CA GLY A 18 -11.40 16.93 -22.55
C GLY A 18 -10.88 18.17 -21.83
N ASP A 19 -11.79 18.95 -21.25
CA ASP A 19 -11.47 20.16 -20.47
C ASP A 19 -10.92 19.85 -19.07
N TYR A 20 -9.89 19.01 -18.97
CA TYR A 20 -9.34 18.54 -17.71
C TYR A 20 -8.87 19.65 -16.76
N ARG A 21 -8.50 20.83 -17.31
CA ARG A 21 -8.11 21.99 -16.49
C ARG A 21 -9.28 22.59 -15.68
N LYS A 22 -10.53 22.19 -15.98
CA LYS A 22 -11.71 22.58 -15.21
C LYS A 22 -12.06 21.62 -14.08
N ILE A 23 -11.37 20.50 -13.97
CA ILE A 23 -11.58 19.55 -12.89
C ILE A 23 -11.16 20.21 -11.58
N ARG A 24 -12.07 20.28 -10.60
CA ARG A 24 -11.81 20.80 -9.26
C ARG A 24 -12.10 19.72 -8.24
N ILE A 25 -11.12 19.40 -7.42
CA ILE A 25 -11.21 18.43 -6.33
C ILE A 25 -10.69 19.13 -5.07
N PRO A 26 -11.53 19.38 -4.08
CA PRO A 26 -11.08 19.97 -2.84
C PRO A 26 -10.14 19.02 -2.11
N LEU A 27 -9.08 19.56 -1.52
CA LEU A 27 -8.25 18.81 -0.58
C LEU A 27 -8.97 18.76 0.76
N VAL A 28 -9.36 17.58 1.21
CA VAL A 28 -10.04 17.36 2.49
C VAL A 28 -9.08 16.62 3.40
N VAL A 29 -8.45 17.33 4.32
CA VAL A 29 -7.57 16.74 5.34
C VAL A 29 -8.40 16.48 6.59
N GLU A 30 -8.44 15.23 7.03
CA GLU A 30 -9.10 14.88 8.28
C GLU A 30 -8.26 15.35 9.47
N PRO A 31 -8.85 16.05 10.46
CA PRO A 31 -8.10 16.50 11.61
C PRO A 31 -7.68 15.32 12.49
N VAL A 32 -6.44 15.35 12.97
CA VAL A 32 -5.93 14.33 13.91
C VAL A 32 -6.70 14.47 15.24
N THR A 33 -7.39 13.42 15.61
CA THR A 33 -8.15 13.35 16.86
C THR A 33 -7.26 12.89 18.01
N GLU A 34 -7.65 13.26 19.26
CA GLU A 34 -6.96 12.76 20.47
C GLU A 34 -7.00 11.23 20.56
N GLN A 35 -8.03 10.58 19.98
CA GLN A 35 -8.09 9.13 19.95
C GLN A 35 -7.04 8.53 19.00
N MET A 36 -6.84 9.12 17.82
CA MET A 36 -5.78 8.70 16.88
C MET A 36 -4.41 8.83 17.52
N LEU A 37 -4.15 9.95 18.18
CA LEU A 37 -2.89 10.18 18.90
C LEU A 37 -2.69 9.17 20.03
N LYS A 38 -3.73 8.89 20.80
CA LYS A 38 -3.70 7.89 21.86
C LYS A 38 -3.39 6.51 21.29
N ASN A 39 -4.07 6.10 20.24
CA ASN A 39 -3.85 4.82 19.58
C ASN A 39 -2.42 4.70 19.03
N ALA A 40 -1.89 5.76 18.41
CA ALA A 40 -0.52 5.77 17.91
C ALA A 40 0.50 5.60 19.04
N LEU A 41 0.34 6.32 20.14
CA LEU A 41 1.20 6.18 21.32
C LEU A 41 1.09 4.78 21.94
N GLU A 42 -0.11 4.22 22.05
CA GLU A 42 -0.32 2.86 22.52
C GLU A 42 0.37 1.82 21.63
N ASN A 43 0.31 1.98 20.32
CA ASN A 43 1.02 1.12 19.38
C ASN A 43 2.54 1.21 19.57
N THR A 44 3.08 2.42 19.76
CA THR A 44 4.52 2.60 20.05
C THR A 44 4.93 1.91 21.36
N PHE A 45 4.12 2.00 22.42
CA PHE A 45 4.36 1.24 23.65
C PHE A 45 4.30 -0.27 23.43
N ASP A 46 3.36 -0.74 22.61
CA ASP A 46 3.20 -2.16 22.29
C ASP A 46 4.40 -2.73 21.52
N GLU A 47 4.94 -1.97 20.56
CA GLU A 47 6.12 -2.37 19.78
C GLU A 47 7.34 -2.61 20.67
N HIS A 48 7.47 -1.83 21.76
CA HIS A 48 8.56 -1.95 22.72
C HIS A 48 8.22 -2.80 23.96
N THR A 49 7.02 -3.38 24.01
CA THR A 49 6.59 -4.24 25.10
C THR A 49 7.28 -5.60 25.03
N THR A 50 7.89 -6.01 26.14
CA THR A 50 8.52 -7.32 26.27
C THR A 50 7.52 -8.32 26.86
N LEU A 51 7.45 -9.51 26.27
CA LEU A 51 6.62 -10.60 26.75
C LEU A 51 7.45 -11.56 27.61
N GLN A 52 6.99 -11.82 28.81
CA GLN A 52 7.59 -12.78 29.72
C GLN A 52 6.64 -13.95 29.98
N GLU A 53 7.15 -15.16 29.87
CA GLU A 53 6.40 -16.35 30.28
C GLU A 53 6.21 -16.34 31.79
N LEU A 54 5.08 -16.88 32.26
CA LEU A 54 4.82 -16.95 33.71
C LEU A 54 5.64 -18.06 34.33
N ASP A 55 6.40 -17.71 35.36
CA ASP A 55 7.17 -18.69 36.17
C ASP A 55 6.24 -19.65 36.94
N GLU A 56 5.08 -19.16 37.38
CA GLU A 56 4.05 -19.93 38.05
C GLU A 56 2.69 -19.75 37.41
N PRO A 57 1.90 -20.83 37.23
CA PRO A 57 0.53 -20.72 36.69
C PRO A 57 -0.33 -19.82 37.58
N ARG A 58 -0.92 -18.79 36.99
CA ARG A 58 -1.91 -17.92 37.62
C ARG A 58 -3.06 -17.61 36.67
N PRO A 59 -4.22 -17.19 37.21
CA PRO A 59 -5.32 -16.71 36.35
C PRO A 59 -4.90 -15.48 35.54
N ALA A 60 -5.50 -15.34 34.35
CA ALA A 60 -5.32 -14.21 33.46
C ALA A 60 -5.74 -12.89 34.15
N GLN A 61 -4.90 -11.87 34.04
CA GLN A 61 -5.08 -10.56 34.66
C GLN A 61 -5.14 -9.45 33.60
N HIS A 62 -5.65 -8.30 34.03
CA HIS A 62 -5.60 -7.08 33.22
C HIS A 62 -4.17 -6.77 32.77
N GLY A 63 -3.99 -6.46 31.50
CA GLY A 63 -2.70 -6.14 30.88
C GLY A 63 -1.91 -7.35 30.38
N ASP A 64 -2.33 -8.59 30.69
CA ASP A 64 -1.68 -9.78 30.13
C ASP A 64 -2.02 -9.96 28.65
N GLN A 65 -1.10 -10.57 27.93
CA GLN A 65 -1.36 -11.10 26.58
C GLN A 65 -1.74 -12.57 26.72
N VAL A 66 -2.88 -12.92 26.16
CA VAL A 66 -3.39 -14.29 26.21
C VAL A 66 -3.56 -14.86 24.81
N GLU A 67 -3.24 -16.13 24.69
CA GLU A 67 -3.48 -16.93 23.51
C GLU A 67 -4.76 -17.71 23.71
N ILE A 68 -5.76 -17.46 22.87
CA ILE A 68 -7.09 -18.06 22.98
C ILE A 68 -7.45 -18.80 21.70
N ARG A 69 -8.21 -19.88 21.85
CA ARG A 69 -8.93 -20.47 20.74
C ARG A 69 -10.39 -20.02 20.84
N LEU A 70 -10.85 -19.36 19.78
CA LEU A 70 -12.12 -18.66 19.75
C LEU A 70 -13.02 -19.23 18.65
N ARG A 71 -14.31 -19.41 18.97
CA ARG A 71 -15.36 -19.65 17.98
C ARG A 71 -16.50 -18.68 18.22
N THR A 72 -16.85 -17.92 17.19
CA THR A 72 -17.90 -16.90 17.26
C THR A 72 -19.19 -17.41 16.62
N ARG A 73 -20.31 -17.28 17.32
CA ARG A 73 -21.64 -17.59 16.80
C ARG A 73 -22.58 -16.39 16.98
N LEU A 74 -23.21 -15.96 15.89
CA LEU A 74 -24.22 -14.92 15.93
C LEU A 74 -25.59 -15.55 16.25
N VAL A 75 -26.30 -15.05 17.26
CA VAL A 75 -27.67 -15.49 17.57
C VAL A 75 -28.63 -14.59 16.82
N GLU A 76 -29.29 -15.11 15.80
CA GLU A 76 -30.46 -14.48 15.24
C GLU A 76 -31.64 -14.70 16.22
N ASP A 77 -32.34 -13.63 16.62
CA ASP A 77 -33.47 -13.69 17.54
C ASP A 77 -34.59 -14.60 16.98
N THR A 78 -34.49 -15.88 17.25
CA THR A 78 -35.66 -16.75 17.28
C THR A 78 -36.12 -16.83 18.74
N ASN A 79 -37.23 -16.21 18.97
CA ASN A 79 -38.01 -16.17 20.20
C ASN A 79 -38.04 -17.53 20.91
N THR A 80 -37.22 -17.70 21.95
CA THR A 80 -37.44 -18.78 22.92
C THR A 80 -37.07 -18.24 24.29
N GLU A 81 -38.09 -17.78 24.98
CA GLU A 81 -38.07 -17.56 26.43
C GLU A 81 -37.71 -18.90 27.09
N THR A 82 -36.52 -19.01 27.65
CA THR A 82 -36.25 -20.03 28.66
C THR A 82 -35.72 -19.32 29.90
N SER A 83 -36.58 -19.34 30.88
CA SER A 83 -36.45 -18.79 32.22
C SER A 83 -35.09 -19.09 32.86
N ALA A 84 -34.49 -18.04 33.38
CA ALA A 84 -33.42 -18.10 34.35
C ALA A 84 -33.99 -18.55 35.70
N GLU A 85 -33.68 -19.74 36.13
CA GLU A 85 -33.72 -20.09 37.55
C GLU A 85 -32.24 -20.25 38.01
N ALA A 86 -31.84 -19.31 38.85
CA ALA A 86 -30.63 -19.40 39.63
C ALA A 86 -30.86 -20.40 40.77
N GLU A 87 -30.16 -21.52 40.75
CA GLU A 87 -30.02 -22.32 41.97
C GLU A 87 -28.55 -22.27 42.42
N ASP A 88 -28.42 -21.62 43.57
CA ASP A 88 -27.30 -21.64 44.49
C ASP A 88 -27.15 -23.04 45.11
N VAL A 89 -26.06 -23.75 44.91
CA VAL A 89 -25.71 -24.94 45.69
C VAL A 89 -24.21 -24.88 46.07
N SER A 90 -24.06 -24.49 47.32
CA SER A 90 -22.87 -24.60 48.14
C SER A 90 -22.45 -26.04 48.40
N ALA A 91 -21.12 -26.27 48.22
CA ALA A 91 -20.22 -27.20 48.90
C ALA A 91 -20.69 -28.61 49.32
N SER A 92 -20.01 -29.64 48.79
CA SER A 92 -19.33 -30.63 49.66
C SER A 92 -18.37 -31.51 48.87
N ALA A 93 -17.15 -31.65 49.37
CA ALA A 93 -16.13 -32.54 48.91
C ALA A 93 -16.52 -34.03 49.10
N THR A 94 -16.04 -34.93 48.20
CA THR A 94 -15.24 -36.11 48.51
C THR A 94 -15.30 -37.19 47.45
N GLU A 95 -14.10 -37.59 47.03
CA GLU A 95 -13.71 -38.94 46.49
C GLU A 95 -13.94 -39.34 45.03
N THR A 96 -12.81 -39.58 44.36
CA THR A 96 -12.50 -40.38 43.15
C THR A 96 -13.03 -41.83 43.26
N PRO A 97 -13.20 -42.63 42.21
CA PRO A 97 -12.23 -42.85 41.12
C PRO A 97 -12.82 -43.13 39.71
N ALA A 98 -11.90 -43.02 38.71
CA ALA A 98 -11.81 -43.71 37.44
C ALA A 98 -12.89 -44.74 37.09
N GLU A 99 -13.58 -44.47 35.98
CA GLU A 99 -14.21 -45.37 35.01
C GLU A 99 -15.41 -44.67 34.36
N ALA A 100 -15.20 -43.98 33.30
CA ALA A 100 -16.21 -43.63 32.29
C ALA A 100 -15.61 -42.74 31.16
N ALA A 101 -14.56 -43.27 30.54
CA ALA A 101 -13.98 -42.70 29.32
C ALA A 101 -14.31 -43.57 28.12
N GLU A 102 -15.59 -43.88 27.88
CA GLU A 102 -16.06 -44.54 26.66
C GLU A 102 -17.59 -44.40 26.57
N ALA A 103 -18.15 -43.22 26.42
CA ALA A 103 -19.52 -43.01 25.96
C ALA A 103 -19.86 -41.53 25.74
N ALA A 104 -19.09 -40.83 24.93
CA ALA A 104 -19.49 -39.49 24.48
C ALA A 104 -18.93 -39.24 23.06
N ASN A 105 -19.13 -40.20 22.16
CA ASN A 105 -18.78 -40.01 20.77
C ASN A 105 -19.87 -40.43 19.77
N GLU A 106 -21.14 -40.39 20.17
CA GLU A 106 -22.27 -40.63 19.28
C GLU A 106 -23.49 -39.75 19.68
N ALA A 107 -23.42 -38.44 19.46
CA ALA A 107 -24.61 -37.59 19.34
C ALA A 107 -24.24 -36.21 18.81
N ASP A 108 -23.71 -36.13 17.59
CA ASP A 108 -23.68 -34.86 16.83
C ASP A 108 -23.82 -35.15 15.33
N GLN A 109 -24.95 -35.78 14.96
CA GLN A 109 -25.45 -35.80 13.58
C GLN A 109 -26.90 -35.37 13.64
N ASP A 110 -27.17 -34.13 13.43
CA ASP A 110 -28.23 -33.54 12.62
C ASP A 110 -28.45 -32.07 13.03
N ASN A 111 -27.90 -31.15 12.26
CA ASN A 111 -28.62 -30.01 11.70
C ASN A 111 -27.70 -29.19 10.85
N ASN A 112 -27.72 -29.56 9.60
CA ASN A 112 -27.00 -28.89 8.52
C ASN A 112 -27.85 -27.75 7.98
N ALA A 113 -27.40 -26.51 8.12
CA ALA A 113 -27.56 -25.41 7.16
C ALA A 113 -27.06 -24.11 7.79
N ASP A 114 -25.84 -23.74 7.46
CA ASP A 114 -25.13 -22.47 7.67
C ASP A 114 -23.84 -22.53 8.55
N ASP A 115 -23.09 -23.60 8.45
CA ASP A 115 -21.90 -23.86 9.29
C ASP A 115 -20.58 -23.37 8.68
N SER A 116 -20.61 -22.50 7.66
CA SER A 116 -19.39 -21.98 7.02
C SER A 116 -18.72 -20.80 7.76
N LYS A 117 -19.29 -20.33 8.90
CA LYS A 117 -18.77 -19.18 9.68
C LYS A 117 -18.37 -19.50 11.12
N SER A 118 -18.43 -20.74 11.58
CA SER A 118 -18.13 -21.10 12.97
C SER A 118 -16.89 -22.01 13.11
N GLN A 119 -15.82 -21.67 12.38
CA GLN A 119 -14.55 -22.38 12.54
C GLN A 119 -13.81 -21.84 13.76
N TRP A 120 -13.13 -22.74 14.50
CA TRP A 120 -12.24 -22.32 15.58
C TRP A 120 -11.04 -21.57 15.02
N SER A 121 -10.77 -20.38 15.52
CA SER A 121 -9.57 -19.58 15.26
C SER A 121 -8.70 -19.49 16.51
N GLU A 122 -7.40 -19.49 16.32
CA GLU A 122 -6.44 -19.18 17.38
C GLU A 122 -6.04 -17.72 17.25
N GLU A 123 -6.23 -16.97 18.33
CA GLU A 123 -6.00 -15.53 18.36
C GLU A 123 -5.17 -15.17 19.59
N VAL A 124 -4.30 -14.18 19.42
CA VAL A 124 -3.52 -13.59 20.50
C VAL A 124 -4.12 -12.22 20.81
N VAL A 125 -4.60 -12.05 22.02
CA VAL A 125 -5.28 -10.82 22.44
C VAL A 125 -4.67 -10.27 23.72
N VAL A 126 -4.74 -8.95 23.86
CA VAL A 126 -4.31 -8.24 25.08
C VAL A 126 -5.52 -7.96 25.93
N LEU A 127 -5.46 -8.31 27.23
CA LEU A 127 -6.57 -8.13 28.18
C LEU A 127 -6.64 -6.66 28.65
N GLU A 128 -7.15 -5.82 27.73
CA GLU A 128 -7.44 -4.42 28.01
C GLU A 128 -8.89 -4.09 27.63
N PRO A 129 -9.65 -3.33 28.45
CA PRO A 129 -11.07 -3.10 28.26
C PRO A 129 -11.46 -2.42 26.94
N HIS A 130 -10.53 -1.59 26.41
CA HIS A 130 -10.74 -0.83 25.18
C HIS A 130 -10.35 -1.57 23.90
N ARG A 131 -9.66 -2.72 24.00
CA ARG A 131 -9.22 -3.55 22.85
C ARG A 131 -10.15 -4.71 22.57
N LEU A 132 -10.95 -5.10 23.55
CA LEU A 132 -11.85 -6.25 23.46
C LEU A 132 -13.31 -5.82 23.66
N ALA A 133 -14.24 -6.58 23.06
CA ALA A 133 -15.63 -6.45 23.41
C ALA A 133 -15.81 -6.66 24.93
N LYS A 134 -16.55 -5.79 25.58
CA LYS A 134 -16.69 -5.77 27.04
C LYS A 134 -17.02 -7.14 27.65
N GLY A 135 -17.95 -7.87 27.06
CA GLY A 135 -18.31 -9.21 27.53
C GLY A 135 -17.15 -10.20 27.38
N LEU A 136 -16.37 -10.11 26.31
CA LEU A 136 -15.20 -10.98 26.09
C LEU A 136 -14.10 -10.66 27.09
N TYR A 137 -13.80 -9.38 27.31
CA TYR A 137 -12.84 -8.95 28.33
C TYR A 137 -13.21 -9.46 29.73
N ASP A 138 -14.44 -9.18 30.17
CA ASP A 138 -14.93 -9.58 31.51
C ASP A 138 -14.95 -11.10 31.68
N GLY A 139 -15.14 -11.84 30.58
CA GLY A 139 -15.14 -13.29 30.57
C GLY A 139 -13.77 -13.92 30.64
N LEU A 140 -12.75 -13.32 30.01
CA LEU A 140 -11.37 -13.82 29.95
C LEU A 140 -10.56 -13.52 31.23
N VAL A 141 -10.83 -12.38 31.86
CA VAL A 141 -10.15 -12.04 33.11
C VAL A 141 -10.51 -13.07 34.20
N GLY A 142 -9.49 -13.62 34.84
CA GLY A 142 -9.61 -14.65 35.88
C GLY A 142 -9.65 -16.09 35.38
N MET A 143 -9.64 -16.33 34.05
CA MET A 143 -9.55 -17.68 33.49
C MET A 143 -8.18 -18.29 33.69
N ASN A 144 -8.12 -19.60 33.86
CA ASN A 144 -6.90 -20.39 33.93
C ASN A 144 -6.55 -21.01 32.57
N ILE A 145 -5.28 -21.32 32.38
CA ILE A 145 -4.82 -22.02 31.16
C ILE A 145 -5.55 -23.37 31.02
N GLY A 146 -6.09 -23.64 29.84
CA GLY A 146 -6.87 -24.83 29.52
C GLY A 146 -8.36 -24.73 29.90
N GLU A 147 -8.80 -23.64 30.50
CA GLU A 147 -10.21 -23.40 30.85
C GLU A 147 -11.01 -23.03 29.61
N LYS A 148 -12.25 -23.60 29.51
CA LYS A 148 -13.21 -23.33 28.44
C LYS A 148 -14.39 -22.58 29.00
N LYS A 149 -14.83 -21.54 28.31
CA LYS A 149 -15.95 -20.70 28.74
C LYS A 149 -16.75 -20.21 27.56
N THR A 150 -18.08 -20.23 27.71
CA THR A 150 -18.98 -19.60 26.75
C THR A 150 -19.36 -18.22 27.27
N ILE A 151 -19.08 -17.20 26.49
CA ILE A 151 -19.28 -15.79 26.85
C ILE A 151 -20.32 -15.21 25.89
N VAL A 152 -21.36 -14.56 26.45
CA VAL A 152 -22.37 -13.86 25.66
C VAL A 152 -22.09 -12.36 25.73
N SER A 153 -21.95 -11.74 24.57
CA SER A 153 -21.80 -10.28 24.44
C SER A 153 -22.85 -9.72 23.51
N VAL A 154 -23.17 -8.45 23.68
CA VAL A 154 -24.08 -7.72 22.79
C VAL A 154 -23.24 -6.77 21.95
N VAL A 155 -23.49 -6.77 20.64
CA VAL A 155 -22.82 -5.85 19.72
C VAL A 155 -23.26 -4.43 20.05
N PRO A 156 -22.31 -3.49 20.27
CA PRO A 156 -22.66 -2.09 20.54
C PRO A 156 -23.41 -1.45 19.37
N ASP A 157 -24.22 -0.42 19.69
CA ASP A 157 -25.04 0.30 18.69
C ASP A 157 -24.16 1.17 17.73
N ASP A 158 -22.90 1.43 18.08
CA ASP A 158 -21.92 2.17 17.29
C ASP A 158 -21.06 1.28 16.38
N HIS A 159 -21.33 -0.03 16.34
CA HIS A 159 -20.59 -0.96 15.49
C HIS A 159 -20.70 -0.56 14.00
N PRO A 160 -19.58 -0.64 13.21
CA PRO A 160 -19.57 -0.27 11.79
C PRO A 160 -20.62 -1.02 10.95
N ASP A 161 -20.81 -2.30 11.23
CA ASP A 161 -21.83 -3.12 10.58
C ASP A 161 -23.21 -2.90 11.23
N GLU A 162 -24.06 -2.15 10.55
CA GLU A 162 -25.44 -1.88 10.99
C GLU A 162 -26.26 -3.13 11.15
N SER A 163 -25.98 -4.18 10.39
CA SER A 163 -26.72 -5.44 10.42
C SER A 163 -26.42 -6.27 11.68
N ALA A 164 -25.30 -6.01 12.33
CA ALA A 164 -24.86 -6.69 13.55
C ALA A 164 -25.25 -5.95 14.85
N ARG A 165 -25.59 -4.65 14.78
CA ARG A 165 -25.88 -3.81 15.96
C ARG A 165 -27.00 -4.41 16.82
N GLY A 166 -26.79 -4.44 18.12
CA GLY A 166 -27.75 -4.95 19.11
C GLY A 166 -27.95 -6.47 19.13
N LYS A 167 -27.34 -7.21 18.20
CA LYS A 167 -27.40 -8.67 18.19
C LYS A 167 -26.53 -9.29 19.27
N LYS A 168 -26.92 -10.47 19.74
CA LYS A 168 -26.14 -11.25 20.71
C LYS A 168 -25.10 -12.08 19.95
N ILE A 169 -23.87 -11.99 20.39
CA ILE A 169 -22.76 -12.83 19.94
C ILE A 169 -22.38 -13.77 21.07
N ILE A 170 -22.26 -15.03 20.75
CA ILE A 170 -21.73 -16.07 21.65
C ILE A 170 -20.30 -16.36 21.25
N PHE A 171 -19.38 -16.20 22.19
CA PHE A 171 -17.99 -16.57 22.09
C PHE A 171 -17.74 -17.85 22.88
N ASP A 172 -17.41 -18.94 22.21
CA ASP A 172 -16.85 -20.11 22.86
C ASP A 172 -15.35 -19.94 22.87
N VAL A 173 -14.75 -19.85 24.04
CA VAL A 173 -13.34 -19.52 24.22
C VAL A 173 -12.63 -20.60 25.02
N GLU A 174 -11.43 -20.98 24.59
CA GLU A 174 -10.46 -21.81 25.33
C GLU A 174 -9.17 -21.02 25.50
N LEU A 175 -8.73 -20.87 26.75
CA LEU A 175 -7.48 -20.16 27.06
C LEU A 175 -6.29 -21.12 26.90
N LEU A 176 -5.42 -20.86 25.93
CA LEU A 176 -4.26 -21.73 25.60
C LEU A 176 -3.01 -21.30 26.35
N GLY A 177 -2.79 -20.00 26.52
CA GLY A 177 -1.58 -19.48 27.12
C GLY A 177 -1.76 -18.09 27.71
N ILE A 178 -0.90 -17.73 28.66
CA ILE A 178 -0.84 -16.40 29.28
C ILE A 178 0.62 -15.95 29.26
N LYS A 179 0.86 -14.74 28.77
CA LYS A 179 2.17 -14.07 28.83
C LYS A 179 2.02 -12.75 29.53
N HIS A 180 2.91 -12.47 30.48
CA HIS A 180 2.94 -11.19 31.15
C HIS A 180 3.57 -10.14 30.24
N ARG A 181 2.90 -8.99 30.06
CA ARG A 181 3.41 -7.86 29.30
C ARG A 181 4.14 -6.89 30.22
N ILE A 182 5.40 -6.63 29.90
CA ILE A 182 6.21 -5.61 30.55
C ILE A 182 6.23 -4.40 29.60
N VAL A 183 5.35 -3.45 29.89
CA VAL A 183 5.24 -2.19 29.14
C VAL A 183 6.33 -1.25 29.64
N PRO A 184 7.17 -0.66 28.76
CA PRO A 184 8.20 0.28 29.17
C PRO A 184 7.59 1.52 29.81
N SER A 185 8.33 2.15 30.71
CA SER A 185 7.98 3.46 31.22
C SER A 185 8.16 4.53 30.14
N GLN A 186 7.59 5.74 30.34
CA GLN A 186 7.73 6.84 29.38
C GLN A 186 9.20 7.21 29.15
N GLU A 187 10.04 7.18 30.18
CA GLU A 187 11.48 7.47 30.05
C GLU A 187 12.22 6.37 29.28
N GLU A 188 11.88 5.11 29.51
CA GLU A 188 12.44 3.98 28.77
C GLU A 188 12.01 4.01 27.30
N LEU A 189 10.75 4.35 27.02
CA LEU A 189 10.26 4.51 25.65
C LEU A 189 11.05 5.58 24.89
N LEU A 190 11.25 6.76 25.47
CA LEU A 190 12.04 7.82 24.84
C LEU A 190 13.48 7.38 24.54
N ALA A 191 14.08 6.58 25.44
CA ALA A 191 15.41 6.03 25.21
C ALA A 191 15.43 4.98 24.08
N LEU A 192 14.40 4.14 23.98
CA LEU A 192 14.25 3.14 22.92
C LEU A 192 14.01 3.78 21.55
N GLU A 193 13.21 4.85 21.49
CA GLU A 193 12.96 5.65 20.30
C GLU A 193 14.14 6.60 19.95
N ASN A 194 15.19 6.64 20.78
CA ASN A 194 16.30 7.59 20.64
C ASN A 194 15.84 9.06 20.58
N PHE A 195 14.73 9.38 21.24
CA PHE A 195 14.16 10.73 21.27
C PHE A 195 14.77 11.53 22.40
N ASN A 196 15.41 12.67 22.05
CA ASN A 196 16.01 13.58 23.02
C ASN A 196 15.02 14.67 23.40
N GLY A 197 14.19 14.44 24.41
CA GLY A 197 13.20 15.39 24.88
C GLY A 197 12.32 14.83 25.98
N THR A 198 11.27 15.55 26.31
CA THR A 198 10.24 15.13 27.27
C THR A 198 9.17 14.30 26.56
N PHE A 199 8.37 13.54 27.34
CA PHE A 199 7.26 12.78 26.78
C PHE A 199 6.19 13.67 26.14
N ASP A 200 5.99 14.90 26.61
CA ASP A 200 5.08 15.85 26.00
C ASP A 200 5.59 16.31 24.62
N GLU A 201 6.89 16.53 24.48
CA GLU A 201 7.51 16.85 23.19
C GLU A 201 7.44 15.66 22.20
N PHE A 202 7.61 14.45 22.70
CA PHE A 202 7.41 13.23 21.91
C PHE A 202 5.96 13.08 21.45
N ARG A 203 5.00 13.37 22.32
CA ARG A 203 3.57 13.37 21.95
C ARG A 203 3.25 14.38 20.84
N GLU A 204 3.82 15.59 20.93
CA GLU A 204 3.65 16.59 19.85
C GLU A 204 4.37 16.18 18.56
N PHE A 205 5.51 15.52 18.65
CA PHE A 205 6.19 14.91 17.50
C PHE A 205 5.32 13.86 16.82
N VAL A 206 4.75 12.90 17.57
CA VAL A 206 3.84 11.88 17.04
C VAL A 206 2.59 12.53 16.42
N ARG A 207 2.05 13.59 17.04
CA ARG A 207 0.94 14.36 16.46
C ARG A 207 1.30 14.94 15.11
N SER A 208 2.46 15.58 15.00
CA SER A 208 2.95 16.17 13.74
C SER A 208 3.13 15.09 12.66
N GLU A 209 3.64 13.91 13.02
CA GLU A 209 3.76 12.80 12.07
C GLU A 209 2.40 12.29 11.59
N LEU A 210 1.41 12.21 12.49
CA LEU A 210 0.03 11.87 12.11
C LEU A 210 -0.60 12.92 11.20
N GLU A 211 -0.39 14.21 11.47
CA GLU A 211 -0.85 15.31 10.61
C GLU A 211 -0.23 15.22 9.21
N GLU A 212 1.06 14.94 9.12
CA GLU A 212 1.74 14.71 7.83
C GLU A 212 1.22 13.46 7.11
N LEU A 213 0.88 12.40 7.86
CA LEU A 213 0.31 11.18 7.30
C LEU A 213 -1.08 11.45 6.70
N GLU A 214 -1.96 12.13 7.45
CA GLU A 214 -3.29 12.48 6.97
C GLU A 214 -3.23 13.48 5.80
N GLN A 215 -2.29 14.41 5.82
CA GLN A 215 -2.04 15.30 4.68
C GLN A 215 -1.66 14.51 3.43
N ARG A 216 -0.71 13.58 3.53
CA ARG A 216 -0.29 12.71 2.41
C ARG A 216 -1.43 11.84 1.91
N ARG A 217 -2.25 11.31 2.82
CA ARG A 217 -3.44 10.52 2.49
C ARG A 217 -4.44 11.36 1.70
N ALA A 218 -4.79 12.55 2.21
CA ALA A 218 -5.70 13.47 1.53
C ALA A 218 -5.20 13.88 0.15
N GLU A 219 -3.90 14.14 -0.02
CA GLU A 219 -3.28 14.44 -1.32
C GLU A 219 -3.38 13.26 -2.29
N GLN A 220 -3.21 12.03 -1.80
CA GLN A 220 -3.34 10.84 -2.63
C GLN A 220 -4.81 10.60 -3.03
N GLU A 221 -5.77 10.81 -2.13
CA GLU A 221 -7.20 10.71 -2.42
C GLU A 221 -7.63 11.78 -3.43
N GLN A 222 -7.16 13.03 -3.26
CA GLN A 222 -7.38 14.11 -4.24
C GLN A 222 -6.86 13.73 -5.63
N LEU A 223 -5.63 13.17 -5.70
CA LEU A 223 -5.02 12.73 -6.94
C LEU A 223 -5.83 11.60 -7.60
N ASN A 224 -6.24 10.59 -6.83
CA ASN A 224 -7.02 9.47 -7.33
C ASN A 224 -8.38 9.96 -7.87
N ALA A 225 -9.08 10.82 -7.13
CA ALA A 225 -10.35 11.40 -7.57
C ALA A 225 -10.18 12.27 -8.83
N PHE A 226 -9.06 12.99 -8.96
CA PHE A 226 -8.74 13.74 -10.18
C PHE A 226 -8.54 12.79 -11.37
N ILE A 227 -7.76 11.72 -11.20
CA ILE A 227 -7.48 10.73 -12.24
C ILE A 227 -8.78 10.05 -12.71
N GLU A 228 -9.66 9.67 -11.79
CA GLU A 228 -10.96 9.08 -12.15
C GLU A 228 -11.79 10.04 -13.02
N ARG A 229 -11.94 11.29 -12.61
CA ARG A 229 -12.66 12.30 -13.41
C ARG A 229 -11.97 12.63 -14.73
N LEU A 230 -10.63 12.58 -14.75
CA LEU A 230 -9.87 12.77 -15.98
C LEU A 230 -10.20 11.67 -16.99
N VAL A 231 -10.13 10.39 -16.57
CA VAL A 231 -10.39 9.23 -17.43
C VAL A 231 -11.81 9.23 -17.98
N GLU A 232 -12.80 9.68 -17.19
CA GLU A 232 -14.20 9.82 -17.64
C GLU A 232 -14.38 10.83 -18.77
N GLN A 233 -13.55 11.87 -18.83
CA GLN A 233 -13.64 12.94 -19.84
C GLN A 233 -12.81 12.68 -21.10
N VAL A 234 -11.94 11.66 -21.06
CA VAL A 234 -11.03 11.35 -22.15
C VAL A 234 -11.65 10.33 -23.11
N THR A 235 -11.53 10.60 -24.40
CA THR A 235 -11.89 9.63 -25.44
C THR A 235 -10.65 8.85 -25.83
N PHE A 236 -10.76 7.52 -25.77
CA PHE A 236 -9.68 6.58 -26.04
C PHE A 236 -10.00 5.76 -27.29
N ASP A 237 -8.99 5.56 -28.14
CA ASP A 237 -8.97 4.54 -29.18
C ASP A 237 -7.74 3.65 -28.92
N ILE A 238 -7.98 2.54 -28.21
CA ILE A 238 -6.93 1.64 -27.69
C ILE A 238 -7.06 0.30 -28.39
N PRO A 239 -6.03 -0.19 -29.09
CA PRO A 239 -6.02 -1.54 -29.65
C PRO A 239 -6.08 -2.62 -28.55
N ASP A 240 -6.91 -3.66 -28.75
CA ASP A 240 -7.08 -4.79 -27.81
C ASP A 240 -5.75 -5.47 -27.45
N VAL A 241 -4.81 -5.53 -28.40
CA VAL A 241 -3.46 -6.09 -28.18
C VAL A 241 -2.73 -5.34 -27.07
N MET A 242 -2.92 -4.03 -26.93
CA MET A 242 -2.26 -3.22 -25.91
C MET A 242 -2.80 -3.54 -24.51
N ILE A 243 -4.12 -3.73 -24.41
CA ILE A 243 -4.78 -4.12 -23.16
C ILE A 243 -4.33 -5.53 -22.74
N ARG A 244 -4.26 -6.46 -23.70
CA ARG A 244 -3.80 -7.83 -23.43
C ARG A 244 -2.35 -7.87 -22.98
N ASN A 245 -1.46 -7.12 -23.61
CA ASN A 245 -0.06 -7.02 -23.21
C ASN A 245 0.08 -6.42 -21.78
N ALA A 246 -0.75 -5.45 -21.43
CA ALA A 246 -0.78 -4.90 -20.08
C ALA A 246 -1.24 -5.96 -19.06
N ALA A 247 -2.28 -6.74 -19.37
CA ALA A 247 -2.75 -7.83 -18.51
C ALA A 247 -1.69 -8.94 -18.34
N GLU A 248 -0.94 -9.27 -19.41
CA GLU A 248 0.18 -10.20 -19.34
C GLU A 248 1.31 -9.68 -18.44
N SER A 249 1.62 -8.38 -18.52
CA SER A 249 2.61 -7.73 -17.65
C SER A 249 2.18 -7.73 -16.19
N MET A 250 0.91 -7.43 -15.91
CA MET A 250 0.34 -7.50 -14.55
C MET A 250 0.43 -8.91 -13.98
N LEU A 251 0.08 -9.93 -14.76
CA LEU A 251 0.19 -11.32 -14.33
C LEU A 251 1.64 -11.72 -14.04
N GLN A 252 2.58 -11.23 -14.85
CA GLN A 252 4.01 -11.48 -14.64
C GLN A 252 4.52 -10.77 -13.38
N GLU A 253 4.09 -9.56 -13.09
CA GLU A 253 4.42 -8.84 -11.85
C GLU A 253 3.89 -9.55 -10.61
N GLN A 254 2.64 -10.05 -10.65
CA GLN A 254 2.10 -10.89 -9.59
C GLN A 254 2.96 -12.14 -9.38
N GLY A 255 3.38 -12.80 -10.48
CA GLY A 255 4.29 -13.94 -10.41
C GLY A 255 5.63 -13.62 -9.76
N GLN A 256 6.21 -12.44 -10.02
CA GLN A 256 7.46 -12.00 -9.40
C GLN A 256 7.31 -11.78 -7.89
N GLN A 257 6.14 -11.29 -7.43
CA GLN A 257 5.86 -11.15 -5.99
C GLN A 257 5.87 -12.51 -5.29
N PHE A 258 5.22 -13.52 -5.87
CA PHE A 258 5.23 -14.89 -5.33
C PHE A 258 6.60 -15.56 -5.41
N ALA A 259 7.40 -15.23 -6.43
CA ALA A 259 8.76 -15.76 -6.59
C ALA A 259 9.68 -15.39 -5.41
N ARG A 260 9.44 -14.27 -4.71
CA ARG A 260 10.17 -13.89 -3.48
C ARG A 260 9.95 -14.89 -2.34
N TYR A 261 8.82 -15.61 -2.36
CA TYR A 261 8.49 -16.67 -1.40
C TYR A 261 8.80 -18.08 -1.94
N GLY A 262 9.52 -18.16 -3.08
CA GLY A 262 9.88 -19.43 -3.72
C GLY A 262 8.72 -20.12 -4.46
N ILE A 263 7.61 -19.41 -4.69
CA ILE A 263 6.43 -19.94 -5.39
C ILE A 263 6.44 -19.43 -6.83
N THR A 264 6.35 -20.33 -7.82
CA THR A 264 6.30 -19.93 -9.22
C THR A 264 4.88 -19.54 -9.64
N LEU A 265 4.75 -18.69 -10.66
CA LEU A 265 3.45 -18.32 -11.23
C LEU A 265 2.64 -19.57 -11.63
N ASP A 266 3.27 -20.56 -12.24
CA ASP A 266 2.60 -21.80 -12.67
C ASP A 266 2.02 -22.57 -11.49
N GLN A 267 2.71 -22.60 -10.34
CA GLN A 267 2.19 -23.23 -9.11
C GLN A 267 0.98 -22.47 -8.55
N VAL A 268 0.99 -21.13 -8.60
CA VAL A 268 -0.17 -20.31 -8.19
C VAL A 268 -1.37 -20.59 -9.09
N LEU A 269 -1.17 -20.60 -10.41
CA LEU A 269 -2.22 -20.88 -11.38
C LEU A 269 -2.79 -22.30 -11.22
N GLN A 270 -1.91 -23.28 -10.99
CA GLN A 270 -2.31 -24.67 -10.73
C GLN A 270 -3.13 -24.79 -9.44
N TYR A 271 -2.72 -24.10 -8.37
CA TYR A 271 -3.47 -24.09 -7.10
C TYR A 271 -4.86 -23.46 -7.27
N ARG A 272 -4.96 -22.38 -8.04
CA ARG A 272 -6.24 -21.71 -8.38
C ARG A 272 -7.10 -22.52 -9.38
N GLY A 273 -6.53 -23.52 -10.05
CA GLY A 273 -7.21 -24.31 -11.08
C GLY A 273 -7.52 -23.53 -12.37
N VAL A 274 -6.77 -22.46 -12.67
CA VAL A 274 -6.96 -21.61 -13.85
C VAL A 274 -5.78 -21.72 -14.80
N THR A 275 -6.06 -21.59 -16.10
CA THR A 275 -5.00 -21.49 -17.12
C THR A 275 -4.45 -20.07 -17.18
N ARG A 276 -3.25 -19.90 -17.75
CA ARG A 276 -2.66 -18.58 -17.97
C ARG A 276 -3.57 -17.65 -18.78
N ASP A 277 -4.21 -18.17 -19.84
CA ASP A 277 -5.13 -17.38 -20.66
C ASP A 277 -6.36 -16.93 -19.89
N GLN A 278 -6.93 -17.79 -19.03
CA GLN A 278 -8.03 -17.42 -18.14
C GLN A 278 -7.62 -16.35 -17.13
N ALA A 279 -6.43 -16.47 -16.54
CA ALA A 279 -5.93 -15.46 -15.62
C ALA A 279 -5.69 -14.10 -16.31
N ILE A 280 -5.25 -14.10 -17.58
CA ILE A 280 -5.13 -12.88 -18.39
C ILE A 280 -6.53 -12.30 -18.66
N GLU A 281 -7.53 -13.13 -19.01
CA GLU A 281 -8.90 -12.66 -19.25
C GLU A 281 -9.52 -12.04 -18.00
N GLU A 282 -9.27 -12.58 -16.81
CA GLU A 282 -9.70 -12.00 -15.54
C GLU A 282 -9.07 -10.63 -15.29
N LEU A 283 -7.84 -10.39 -15.74
CA LEU A 283 -7.11 -9.13 -15.56
C LEU A 283 -7.41 -8.08 -16.63
N LEU A 284 -8.07 -8.43 -17.74
CA LEU A 284 -8.35 -7.48 -18.84
C LEU A 284 -9.07 -6.20 -18.39
N PRO A 285 -10.12 -6.24 -17.51
CA PRO A 285 -10.81 -5.01 -17.11
C PRO A 285 -9.92 -4.07 -16.31
N GLU A 286 -9.07 -4.62 -15.45
CA GLU A 286 -8.12 -3.85 -14.65
C GLU A 286 -6.99 -3.30 -15.50
N ALA A 287 -6.45 -4.11 -16.40
CA ALA A 287 -5.45 -3.71 -17.39
C ALA A 287 -5.96 -2.58 -18.29
N GLU A 288 -7.21 -2.65 -18.75
CA GLU A 288 -7.83 -1.57 -19.53
C GLU A 288 -7.88 -0.27 -18.74
N LYS A 289 -8.30 -0.32 -17.47
CA LYS A 289 -8.31 0.86 -16.58
C LYS A 289 -6.91 1.43 -16.41
N GLN A 290 -5.92 0.59 -16.18
CA GLN A 290 -4.51 1.01 -15.99
C GLN A 290 -3.94 1.63 -17.27
N VAL A 291 -4.20 1.04 -18.45
CA VAL A 291 -3.77 1.58 -19.74
C VAL A 291 -4.41 2.94 -19.99
N LYS A 292 -5.71 3.11 -19.74
CA LYS A 292 -6.42 4.39 -19.87
C LYS A 292 -5.79 5.47 -18.98
N VAL A 293 -5.52 5.16 -17.71
CA VAL A 293 -4.87 6.08 -16.78
C VAL A 293 -3.48 6.48 -17.29
N THR A 294 -2.67 5.51 -17.70
CA THR A 294 -1.30 5.75 -18.19
C THR A 294 -1.31 6.64 -19.44
N LEU A 295 -2.21 6.36 -20.38
CA LEU A 295 -2.34 7.15 -21.60
C LEU A 295 -2.85 8.56 -21.34
N ALA A 296 -3.85 8.72 -20.47
CA ALA A 296 -4.38 10.03 -20.09
C ALA A 296 -3.30 10.89 -19.41
N LEU A 297 -2.57 10.34 -18.43
CA LEU A 297 -1.49 11.06 -17.76
C LEU A 297 -0.32 11.39 -18.72
N SER A 298 0.03 10.48 -19.63
CA SER A 298 1.05 10.74 -20.65
C SER A 298 0.66 11.91 -21.55
N GLU A 299 -0.63 12.03 -21.89
CA GLU A 299 -1.11 13.13 -22.72
C GLU A 299 -1.18 14.44 -21.93
N VAL A 300 -1.52 14.42 -20.62
CA VAL A 300 -1.40 15.58 -19.71
C VAL A 300 0.04 16.05 -19.65
N ILE A 301 1.03 15.16 -19.47
CA ILE A 301 2.46 15.50 -19.48
C ILE A 301 2.86 16.25 -20.73
N LYS A 302 2.40 15.79 -21.90
CA LYS A 302 2.70 16.43 -23.18
C LYS A 302 2.03 17.80 -23.31
N GLN A 303 0.75 17.92 -22.96
CA GLN A 303 0.02 19.20 -23.05
C GLN A 303 0.51 20.24 -22.08
N GLU A 304 0.87 19.82 -20.86
CA GLU A 304 1.45 20.70 -19.83
C GLU A 304 2.96 20.93 -20.04
N ARG A 305 3.57 20.28 -21.05
CA ARG A 305 5.00 20.36 -21.38
C ARG A 305 5.90 20.09 -20.18
N ILE A 306 5.53 19.10 -19.37
CA ILE A 306 6.31 18.71 -18.20
C ILE A 306 7.58 18.00 -18.68
N THR A 307 8.73 18.63 -18.44
CA THR A 307 10.05 18.09 -18.79
C THR A 307 10.90 17.98 -17.54
N VAL A 308 11.87 17.07 -17.56
CA VAL A 308 12.81 16.87 -16.46
C VAL A 308 14.18 17.35 -16.92
N SER A 309 14.79 18.24 -16.15
CA SER A 309 16.14 18.73 -16.43
C SER A 309 17.21 17.84 -15.77
N PRO A 310 18.45 17.83 -16.29
CA PRO A 310 19.54 17.10 -15.64
C PRO A 310 19.82 17.58 -14.21
N GLU A 311 19.62 18.86 -13.93
CA GLU A 311 19.82 19.48 -12.61
C GLU A 311 18.81 18.94 -11.59
N GLU A 312 17.54 18.74 -11.99
CA GLU A 312 16.50 18.16 -11.15
C GLU A 312 16.79 16.68 -10.83
N ILE A 313 17.34 15.93 -11.79
CA ILE A 313 17.75 14.54 -11.57
C ILE A 313 18.91 14.51 -10.55
N GLU A 314 19.89 15.40 -10.68
CA GLU A 314 21.00 15.50 -9.74
C GLU A 314 20.54 15.87 -8.32
N ALA A 315 19.60 16.81 -8.22
CA ALA A 315 18.99 17.17 -6.93
C ALA A 315 18.26 15.99 -6.29
N GLU A 316 17.53 15.21 -7.10
CA GLU A 316 16.83 14.03 -6.59
C GLU A 316 17.78 12.92 -6.17
N ILE A 317 18.85 12.67 -6.92
CA ILE A 317 19.90 11.74 -6.51
C ILE A 317 20.48 12.14 -5.15
N LYS A 318 20.74 13.44 -4.94
CA LYS A 318 21.25 13.94 -3.66
C LYS A 318 20.26 13.68 -2.53
N ASN A 319 18.97 13.98 -2.74
CA ASN A 319 17.92 13.73 -1.76
C ASN A 319 17.79 12.25 -1.39
N LEU A 320 17.92 11.37 -2.40
CA LEU A 320 17.91 9.92 -2.17
C LEU A 320 19.14 9.47 -1.38
N LEU A 321 20.33 10.03 -1.65
CA LEU A 321 21.55 9.68 -0.94
C LEU A 321 21.56 10.12 0.52
N GLU A 322 20.83 11.17 0.89
CA GLU A 322 20.70 11.63 2.29
C GLU A 322 20.07 10.56 3.20
N ARG A 323 19.26 9.66 2.63
CA ARG A 323 18.62 8.55 3.35
C ARG A 323 19.53 7.37 3.66
N TYR A 324 20.75 7.36 3.10
CA TYR A 324 21.71 6.29 3.29
C TYR A 324 22.88 6.74 4.17
N GLU A 325 23.44 5.81 4.91
CA GLU A 325 24.65 6.05 5.71
C GLU A 325 25.82 6.46 4.79
N GLU A 326 26.71 7.31 5.31
CA GLU A 326 27.85 7.86 4.55
C GLU A 326 28.70 6.78 3.86
N GLN A 327 28.87 5.63 4.49
CA GLN A 327 29.66 4.51 3.96
C GLN A 327 29.01 3.85 2.73
N GLN A 328 27.69 3.88 2.62
CA GLN A 328 26.92 3.27 1.54
C GLN A 328 26.73 4.22 0.34
N ARG A 329 26.76 5.54 0.58
CA ARG A 329 26.48 6.58 -0.43
C ARG A 329 27.26 6.43 -1.73
N PRO A 330 28.58 6.15 -1.76
CA PRO A 330 29.33 6.05 -3.01
C PRO A 330 28.84 4.89 -3.91
N GLN A 331 28.48 3.76 -3.31
CA GLN A 331 27.99 2.61 -4.05
C GLN A 331 26.57 2.85 -4.57
N VAL A 332 25.69 3.42 -3.73
CA VAL A 332 24.33 3.78 -4.11
C VAL A 332 24.34 4.85 -5.22
N GLU A 333 25.16 5.88 -5.09
CA GLU A 333 25.32 6.93 -6.11
C GLU A 333 25.70 6.37 -7.47
N LYS A 334 26.70 5.47 -7.50
CA LYS A 334 27.11 4.80 -8.72
C LYS A 334 25.96 4.03 -9.37
N THR A 335 25.14 3.38 -8.58
CA THR A 335 23.96 2.62 -9.07
C THR A 335 22.87 3.55 -9.59
N LEU A 336 22.57 4.64 -8.86
CA LEU A 336 21.58 5.65 -9.27
C LEU A 336 21.97 6.36 -10.57
N ARG A 337 23.21 6.78 -10.70
CA ARG A 337 23.74 7.44 -11.91
C ARG A 337 23.92 6.49 -13.10
N GLY A 338 24.02 5.19 -12.85
CA GLY A 338 24.19 4.17 -13.88
C GLY A 338 22.87 3.50 -14.25
N GLN A 339 22.57 2.40 -13.58
CA GLN A 339 21.46 1.53 -13.95
C GLN A 339 20.08 2.14 -13.66
N LEU A 340 19.96 3.02 -12.64
CA LEU A 340 18.70 3.57 -12.17
C LEU A 340 18.43 5.02 -12.59
N LEU A 341 19.26 5.61 -13.47
CA LEU A 341 19.10 7.00 -13.88
C LEU A 341 17.73 7.29 -14.50
N SER A 342 17.23 6.38 -15.34
CA SER A 342 15.89 6.51 -15.93
C SER A 342 14.78 6.40 -14.87
N SER A 343 14.98 5.56 -13.86
CA SER A 343 14.03 5.44 -12.74
C SER A 343 13.99 6.72 -11.90
N VAL A 344 15.16 7.34 -11.64
CA VAL A 344 15.23 8.64 -10.95
C VAL A 344 14.54 9.74 -11.78
N ALA A 345 14.76 9.77 -13.09
CA ALA A 345 14.09 10.72 -13.97
C ALA A 345 12.55 10.54 -13.94
N ASN A 346 12.07 9.30 -13.90
CA ASN A 346 10.64 9.01 -13.77
C ASN A 346 10.09 9.46 -12.42
N ILE A 347 10.84 9.32 -11.32
CA ILE A 347 10.44 9.84 -10.00
C ILE A 347 10.27 11.36 -10.04
N VAL A 348 11.23 12.08 -10.66
CA VAL A 348 11.13 13.54 -10.80
C VAL A 348 9.93 13.92 -11.67
N LEU A 349 9.71 13.21 -12.79
CA LEU A 349 8.57 13.43 -13.66
C LEU A 349 7.24 13.25 -12.94
N ASP A 350 7.10 12.16 -12.15
CA ASP A 350 5.90 11.87 -11.36
C ASP A 350 5.66 12.97 -10.30
N LYS A 351 6.70 13.41 -9.59
CA LYS A 351 6.61 14.52 -8.63
C LYS A 351 6.08 15.81 -9.29
N LYS A 352 6.62 16.15 -10.47
CA LYS A 352 6.18 17.33 -11.23
C LYS A 352 4.76 17.20 -11.74
N LEU A 353 4.38 16.01 -12.22
CA LEU A 353 3.02 15.71 -12.65
C LEU A 353 2.02 15.84 -11.50
N ARG A 354 2.32 15.25 -10.33
CA ARG A 354 1.48 15.36 -9.12
C ARG A 354 1.31 16.81 -8.68
N ALA A 355 2.41 17.57 -8.63
CA ALA A 355 2.35 18.98 -8.31
C ALA A 355 1.48 19.77 -9.30
N ARG A 356 1.58 19.46 -10.61
CA ARG A 356 0.77 20.11 -11.64
C ARG A 356 -0.71 19.75 -11.52
N ILE A 357 -1.01 18.47 -11.27
CA ILE A 357 -2.39 18.00 -11.04
C ILE A 357 -2.97 18.69 -9.80
N LYS A 358 -2.21 18.79 -8.71
CA LYS A 358 -2.63 19.48 -7.48
C LYS A 358 -2.99 20.94 -7.76
N ALA A 359 -2.15 21.67 -8.51
CA ALA A 359 -2.40 23.06 -8.90
C ALA A 359 -3.64 23.22 -9.82
N ILE A 360 -3.90 22.24 -10.69
CA ILE A 360 -5.14 22.22 -11.49
C ILE A 360 -6.35 21.94 -10.59
N ALA A 361 -6.27 20.93 -9.72
CA ALA A 361 -7.37 20.53 -8.85
C ALA A 361 -7.75 21.62 -7.83
N SER A 362 -6.78 22.37 -7.30
CA SER A 362 -7.00 23.50 -6.39
C SER A 362 -7.51 24.77 -7.11
N GLY A 363 -7.24 24.92 -8.42
CA GLY A 363 -7.58 26.12 -9.20
C GLY A 363 -6.52 27.23 -9.16
N GLU A 364 -5.37 26.99 -8.54
CA GLU A 364 -4.26 27.96 -8.44
C GLU A 364 -3.81 28.47 -9.82
N LEU A 365 -3.91 27.66 -10.85
CA LEU A 365 -3.53 28.02 -12.22
C LEU A 365 -4.47 29.05 -12.88
N ASP A 366 -5.72 29.13 -12.44
CA ASP A 366 -6.66 30.13 -12.98
C ASP A 366 -6.35 31.53 -12.41
N GLU A 367 -5.83 31.60 -11.17
CA GLU A 367 -5.40 32.85 -10.54
C GLU A 367 -4.10 33.37 -11.15
N GLU A 368 -3.15 32.50 -11.50
CA GLU A 368 -1.91 32.89 -12.18
C GLU A 368 -2.16 33.40 -13.59
N ALA A 369 -3.14 32.84 -14.31
CA ALA A 369 -3.57 33.30 -15.63
C ALA A 369 -4.39 34.59 -15.56
N ALA A 370 -5.04 34.91 -14.43
CA ALA A 370 -5.83 36.11 -14.20
C ALA A 370 -4.99 37.29 -13.67
N SER A 371 -3.77 37.07 -13.24
CA SER A 371 -2.88 38.18 -12.83
C SER A 371 -2.40 38.93 -14.06
N PRO A 372 -2.65 40.24 -14.16
CA PRO A 372 -2.19 41.01 -15.31
C PRO A 372 -0.67 41.01 -15.33
N VAL A 373 -0.10 40.46 -16.41
CA VAL A 373 1.32 40.63 -16.72
C VAL A 373 1.55 42.16 -16.80
N VAL A 374 2.19 42.72 -15.80
CA VAL A 374 2.75 44.07 -15.87
C VAL A 374 3.82 43.98 -16.96
N ALA A 375 3.43 44.46 -18.13
CA ALA A 375 4.37 44.65 -19.22
C ALA A 375 5.36 45.77 -18.79
N ASP A 376 6.50 45.34 -18.32
CA ASP A 376 7.63 46.25 -18.14
C ASP A 376 8.62 45.94 -19.28
N ASP A 377 8.95 47.04 -19.94
CA ASP A 377 10.05 47.23 -20.86
C ASP A 377 9.86 46.82 -22.34
N ALA A 378 9.33 47.81 -23.10
CA ALA A 378 9.54 47.88 -24.54
C ALA A 378 10.98 48.41 -24.81
N PRO A 379 11.81 47.79 -25.63
CA PRO A 379 13.04 48.41 -26.08
C PRO A 379 12.72 49.52 -27.10
N GLU A 380 13.17 50.74 -26.76
CA GLU A 380 13.14 51.89 -27.64
C GLU A 380 13.85 51.61 -28.99
N THR A 381 13.08 51.71 -30.05
CA THR A 381 13.60 51.72 -31.41
C THR A 381 14.38 53.03 -31.69
N HIS A 382 15.69 52.96 -31.66
CA HIS A 382 16.52 53.99 -32.30
C HIS A 382 16.54 53.77 -33.81
N THR A 383 15.79 54.63 -34.49
CA THR A 383 15.88 54.88 -35.93
C THR A 383 17.15 55.67 -36.18
N THR A 384 18.14 55.12 -36.83
CA THR A 384 19.16 55.90 -37.52
C THR A 384 19.24 55.45 -38.99
N SER A 385 18.71 56.32 -39.85
CA SER A 385 18.98 56.38 -41.28
C SER A 385 20.44 56.65 -41.52
N THR A 386 21.14 55.88 -42.36
CA THR A 386 22.13 56.45 -43.30
C THR A 386 22.40 55.44 -44.43
N THR A 387 22.05 55.86 -45.58
CA THR A 387 22.40 55.68 -46.98
C THR A 387 23.71 54.96 -47.35
N HIS A 388 23.56 54.11 -48.35
CA HIS A 388 24.48 53.80 -49.50
C HIS A 388 25.96 53.50 -49.25
N ASP A 389 26.43 52.35 -49.71
CA ASP A 389 27.16 52.25 -50.98
C ASP A 389 27.39 50.82 -51.46
N GLU A 390 27.38 50.66 -52.75
CA GLU A 390 27.67 49.49 -53.57
C GLU A 390 29.12 49.02 -53.45
N SER A 391 29.40 47.77 -53.53
CA SER A 391 30.34 47.19 -54.53
C SER A 391 30.70 45.73 -54.25
N ALA A 392 30.26 44.89 -55.04
CA ALA A 392 30.94 43.91 -55.90
C ALA A 392 31.99 42.95 -55.36
N ALA A 393 31.77 41.74 -55.77
CA ALA A 393 32.70 40.77 -56.32
C ALA A 393 33.50 39.82 -55.40
N GLY A 394 33.30 38.58 -55.68
CA GLY A 394 34.29 37.61 -56.06
C GLY A 394 34.23 36.31 -55.26
N ALA A 395 33.64 35.29 -55.80
CA ALA A 395 34.26 34.07 -56.32
C ALA A 395 35.44 33.52 -55.46
N ASP A 396 35.44 32.33 -54.97
CA ASP A 396 35.76 31.13 -55.70
C ASP A 396 35.84 29.88 -54.82
N ALA A 397 35.40 28.81 -55.29
CA ALA A 397 35.60 27.42 -55.24
C ALA A 397 36.80 26.82 -54.49
N SER A 398 36.61 25.68 -53.92
CA SER A 398 37.18 24.33 -54.19
C SER A 398 37.25 23.54 -52.90
N ALA A 399 36.58 22.41 -52.74
CA ALA A 399 36.96 21.08 -53.24
C ALA A 399 38.17 20.44 -52.52
N GLY A 400 37.90 19.25 -51.99
CA GLY A 400 38.85 18.26 -51.55
C GLY A 400 38.26 17.41 -50.42
N ALA A 401 37.55 16.36 -50.59
CA ALA A 401 37.90 14.98 -50.93
C ALA A 401 39.13 14.45 -50.20
N ASP A 402 39.02 13.48 -49.34
CA ASP A 402 39.30 12.07 -49.59
C ASP A 402 39.62 11.23 -48.37
N SER A 403 39.17 9.98 -48.42
CA SER A 403 39.68 8.73 -47.84
C SER A 403 39.72 8.60 -46.32
N GLY A 404 39.09 7.67 -45.66
CA GLY A 404 39.00 6.23 -45.98
C GLY A 404 40.01 5.45 -45.15
N SER A 405 39.58 4.71 -44.15
CA SER A 405 40.11 3.37 -43.91
C SER A 405 39.33 2.61 -42.86
N ALA A 406 38.78 1.51 -43.27
CA ALA A 406 38.30 0.39 -42.46
C ALA A 406 39.50 -0.48 -42.04
N VAL A 407 39.43 -1.07 -40.84
CA VAL A 407 40.00 -2.40 -40.51
C VAL A 407 39.25 -2.84 -39.24
N GLU A 408 38.40 -3.80 -39.30
CA GLU A 408 38.55 -5.26 -39.29
C GLU A 408 38.53 -5.87 -37.89
N ALA A 409 37.62 -6.80 -37.74
CA ALA A 409 37.28 -7.66 -36.66
C ALA A 409 38.42 -8.57 -36.16
N THR A 410 38.40 -8.90 -34.87
CA THR A 410 38.78 -10.26 -34.42
C THR A 410 38.19 -10.56 -33.03
N ALA A 411 37.30 -11.51 -32.95
CA ALA A 411 37.18 -12.49 -31.87
C ALA A 411 37.98 -13.72 -32.34
N PRO A 412 38.34 -14.74 -31.56
CA PRO A 412 37.68 -15.31 -30.35
C PRO A 412 38.70 -15.87 -29.31
N GLY A 413 38.20 -16.44 -28.23
CA GLY A 413 39.00 -17.30 -27.37
C GLY A 413 38.41 -17.63 -25.99
N GLU A 414 37.50 -18.56 -25.93
CA GLU A 414 37.39 -19.53 -24.82
C GLU A 414 38.44 -20.63 -24.99
N PRO A 415 38.62 -21.57 -24.04
CA PRO A 415 38.41 -21.67 -22.60
C PRO A 415 39.67 -22.12 -21.83
N VAL A 416 39.67 -22.30 -20.52
CA VAL A 416 40.25 -23.48 -19.83
C VAL A 416 39.82 -23.58 -18.35
N SER A 417 39.25 -24.70 -18.05
CA SER A 417 39.00 -25.34 -16.75
C SER A 417 40.27 -25.63 -15.96
N ARG A 418 40.13 -25.70 -14.65
CA ARG A 418 40.61 -26.73 -13.69
C ARG A 418 40.53 -26.15 -12.29
N SER A 419 39.65 -26.68 -11.45
CA SER A 419 39.71 -27.89 -10.62
C SER A 419 40.65 -27.80 -9.42
N THR A 420 40.05 -28.02 -8.27
CA THR A 420 40.38 -28.92 -7.15
C THR A 420 41.01 -28.30 -5.88
N THR A 421 40.28 -28.65 -4.78
CA THR A 421 40.75 -29.08 -3.45
C THR A 421 41.29 -28.03 -2.47
N GLU A 422 40.63 -27.76 -1.35
CA GLU A 422 40.54 -28.51 -0.07
C GLU A 422 39.40 -28.00 0.77
#